data_28851e48c2d00590e25d4667be802ea4
#
_entry.id   28851e48c2d00590e25d4667be802ea4
#
_cell.length_a   1.000
_cell.length_b   1.000
_cell.length_c   1.000
_cell.angle_alpha   90.00
_cell.angle_beta   90.00
_cell.angle_gamma   90.00
#
_symmetry.space_group_name_H-M   'P 1'
#
loop_
_entity.id
_entity.type
_entity.pdbx_description
1 polymer ?
#
loop_
_entity_poly.entity_id
_entity_poly.type
_entity_poly.pdbx_seq_one_letter_code
_entity_poly.pdbx_strand_id
1 'polypeptide(L)'
;QALLNIAADSGIAHDEPKSREDWARLMQRVGVKGIHIAERDTQRSKNPKPADVFVNTWSVEGFVSEGLQPAELGWGTHETWMPSNGRRHETGCQAAIYLMQPGANTRVRSWCPTPGAQYGFLVTHNESISIADYFTVGEGRNPKYRPTCHYAYHPANDAVLSLHEMFGAAGVKQAANHILD
;
A
#
# COMPACT_ATOMS: atom_id res chain seq x y z
N GLN A 1 15.29 3.26 12.95
CA GLN A 1 16.24 4.40 12.93
C GLN A 1 15.57 5.70 12.45
N ALA A 2 14.79 5.68 11.34
CA ALA A 2 14.15 6.90 10.81
C ALA A 2 13.28 7.62 11.86
N LEU A 3 12.46 6.90 12.62
CA LEU A 3 11.62 7.49 13.67
C LEU A 3 12.44 8.15 14.78
N LEU A 4 13.57 7.56 15.18
CA LEU A 4 14.49 8.15 16.17
C LEU A 4 15.11 9.44 15.63
N ASN A 5 15.52 9.45 14.37
CA ASN A 5 16.08 10.64 13.74
C ASN A 5 15.04 11.77 13.69
N ILE A 6 13.81 11.45 13.26
CA ILE A 6 12.71 12.42 13.22
C ILE A 6 12.39 12.97 14.62
N ALA A 7 12.38 12.12 15.65
CA ALA A 7 12.20 12.55 17.04
C ALA A 7 13.30 13.51 17.48
N ALA A 8 14.55 13.20 17.20
CA ALA A 8 15.70 14.04 17.53
C ALA A 8 15.63 15.39 16.79
N ASP A 9 15.38 15.39 15.48
CA ASP A 9 15.25 16.59 14.65
C ASP A 9 14.08 17.48 15.10
N SER A 10 13.03 16.86 15.66
CA SER A 10 11.85 17.56 16.20
C SER A 10 12.02 18.00 17.66
N GLY A 11 13.16 17.75 18.28
CA GLY A 11 13.40 18.07 19.69
C GLY A 11 12.56 17.27 20.68
N ILE A 12 12.06 16.10 20.29
CA ILE A 12 11.24 15.23 21.13
C ILE A 12 12.16 14.32 21.94
N ALA A 13 12.31 14.64 23.22
CA ALA A 13 13.06 13.79 24.15
C ALA A 13 12.39 12.41 24.28
N HIS A 14 13.18 11.37 24.23
CA HIS A 14 12.72 9.98 24.40
C HIS A 14 13.85 9.11 24.94
N ASP A 15 13.47 8.09 25.72
CA ASP A 15 14.34 6.96 26.00
C ASP A 15 14.37 6.04 24.77
N GLU A 16 15.36 5.16 24.68
CA GLU A 16 15.40 4.16 23.62
C GLU A 16 14.21 3.21 23.77
N PRO A 17 13.34 3.10 22.73
CA PRO A 17 12.19 2.22 22.79
C PRO A 17 12.60 0.75 22.91
N LYS A 18 12.05 0.02 23.88
CA LYS A 18 12.37 -1.38 24.17
C LYS A 18 11.22 -2.33 23.86
N SER A 19 10.03 -1.81 23.69
CA SER A 19 8.82 -2.58 23.42
C SER A 19 8.04 -2.01 22.24
N ARG A 20 7.12 -2.81 21.69
CA ARG A 20 6.15 -2.34 20.69
C ARG A 20 5.39 -1.10 21.15
N GLU A 21 4.97 -1.10 22.42
CA GLU A 21 4.24 0.01 23.03
C GLU A 21 5.10 1.31 23.03
N ASP A 22 6.38 1.21 23.36
CA ASP A 22 7.28 2.37 23.38
C ASP A 22 7.44 2.96 21.97
N TRP A 23 7.61 2.10 20.96
CA TRP A 23 7.67 2.52 19.56
C TRP A 23 6.39 3.20 19.10
N ALA A 24 5.22 2.64 19.44
CA ALA A 24 3.92 3.22 19.09
C ALA A 24 3.71 4.57 19.78
N ARG A 25 4.05 4.69 21.06
CA ARG A 25 3.99 5.96 21.80
C ARG A 25 4.96 7.01 21.26
N LEU A 26 6.17 6.62 20.88
CA LEU A 26 7.11 7.54 20.25
C LEU A 26 6.54 8.06 18.92
N MET A 27 6.01 7.17 18.07
CA MET A 27 5.40 7.55 16.80
C MET A 27 4.20 8.49 17.00
N GLN A 28 3.36 8.24 17.99
CA GLN A 28 2.26 9.14 18.39
C GLN A 28 2.78 10.53 18.81
N ARG A 29 3.83 10.59 19.64
CA ARG A 29 4.41 11.85 20.13
C ARG A 29 5.06 12.66 19.02
N VAL A 30 5.68 12.00 18.05
CA VAL A 30 6.25 12.63 16.86
C VAL A 30 5.13 13.14 15.91
N GLY A 31 3.90 12.67 16.09
CA GLY A 31 2.74 13.11 15.32
C GLY A 31 2.66 12.50 13.91
N VAL A 32 3.26 11.34 13.70
CA VAL A 32 3.17 10.64 12.41
C VAL A 32 1.72 10.24 12.16
N LYS A 33 1.16 10.67 11.04
CA LYS A 33 -0.21 10.32 10.62
C LYS A 33 -0.24 9.24 9.56
N GLY A 34 0.73 9.24 8.66
CA GLY A 34 0.75 8.31 7.53
C GLY A 34 2.12 7.67 7.30
N ILE A 35 2.11 6.41 6.89
CA ILE A 35 3.27 5.66 6.44
C ILE A 35 2.96 5.18 5.03
N HIS A 36 3.79 5.58 4.07
CA HIS A 36 3.66 5.16 2.69
C HIS A 36 4.77 4.18 2.36
N ILE A 37 4.39 2.98 1.93
CA ILE A 37 5.29 2.02 1.31
C ILE A 37 5.10 2.19 -0.19
N ALA A 38 6.14 2.61 -0.89
CA ALA A 38 6.09 2.84 -2.32
C ALA A 38 7.07 1.93 -3.03
N GLU A 39 6.56 1.13 -3.96
CA GLU A 39 7.35 0.30 -4.86
C GLU A 39 7.15 0.78 -6.29
N ARG A 40 8.25 0.84 -7.04
CA ARG A 40 8.23 1.23 -8.44
C ARG A 40 9.15 0.34 -9.26
N ASP A 41 8.57 -0.34 -10.21
CA ASP A 41 9.32 -1.08 -11.22
C ASP A 41 9.80 -0.14 -12.33
N THR A 42 11.04 -0.34 -12.74
CA THR A 42 11.70 0.50 -13.75
C THR A 42 12.14 -0.27 -14.98
N GLN A 43 11.86 -1.57 -15.04
CA GLN A 43 12.19 -2.43 -16.16
C GLN A 43 11.50 -1.95 -17.44
N ARG A 44 12.17 -2.16 -18.57
CA ARG A 44 11.66 -1.78 -19.89
C ARG A 44 11.95 -2.91 -20.87
N SER A 45 10.94 -3.30 -21.64
CA SER A 45 11.14 -4.17 -22.80
C SER A 45 11.71 -3.36 -23.98
N LYS A 46 12.54 -4.03 -24.80
CA LYS A 46 12.99 -3.50 -26.09
C LYS A 46 11.90 -3.58 -27.16
N ASN A 47 10.97 -4.50 -27.00
CA ASN A 47 9.87 -4.72 -27.93
C ASN A 47 8.57 -4.15 -27.33
N PRO A 48 7.67 -3.61 -28.16
CA PRO A 48 6.34 -3.22 -27.72
C PRO A 48 5.60 -4.42 -27.11
N LYS A 49 4.82 -4.17 -26.08
CA LYS A 49 3.92 -5.19 -25.50
C LYS A 49 2.95 -5.67 -26.60
N PRO A 50 2.86 -7.00 -26.84
CA PRO A 50 1.87 -7.52 -27.77
C PRO A 50 0.44 -7.23 -27.25
N ALA A 51 -0.51 -7.05 -28.17
CA ALA A 51 -1.92 -7.00 -27.82
C ALA A 51 -2.37 -8.33 -27.22
N ASP A 52 -3.32 -8.29 -26.30
CA ASP A 52 -3.91 -9.47 -25.65
C ASP A 52 -2.92 -10.37 -24.87
N VAL A 53 -1.74 -9.84 -24.56
CA VAL A 53 -0.73 -10.51 -23.72
C VAL A 53 -0.55 -9.71 -22.44
N PHE A 54 -0.77 -10.33 -21.29
CA PHE A 54 -0.41 -9.73 -20.01
C PHE A 54 1.09 -9.87 -19.77
N VAL A 55 1.77 -8.78 -19.53
CA VAL A 55 3.20 -8.77 -19.20
C VAL A 55 3.43 -8.13 -17.84
N ASN A 56 4.42 -8.62 -17.10
CA ASN A 56 4.80 -8.10 -15.80
C ASN A 56 6.31 -8.33 -15.56
N THR A 57 6.87 -7.72 -14.54
CA THR A 57 8.28 -7.85 -14.13
C THR A 57 8.54 -9.06 -13.24
N TRP A 58 7.50 -9.66 -12.71
CA TRP A 58 7.51 -10.88 -11.90
C TRP A 58 6.30 -11.74 -12.26
N SER A 59 5.95 -12.75 -11.47
CA SER A 59 4.85 -13.67 -11.77
C SER A 59 3.55 -12.94 -12.15
N VAL A 60 3.12 -13.14 -13.39
CA VAL A 60 1.84 -12.57 -13.86
C VAL A 60 0.67 -13.13 -13.07
N GLU A 61 0.66 -14.45 -12.84
CA GLU A 61 -0.40 -15.10 -12.06
C GLU A 61 -0.43 -14.56 -10.62
N GLY A 62 0.73 -14.42 -9.98
CA GLY A 62 0.85 -13.83 -8.65
C GLY A 62 0.32 -12.39 -8.63
N PHE A 63 0.76 -11.56 -9.56
CA PHE A 63 0.31 -10.16 -9.64
C PHE A 63 -1.20 -10.04 -9.90
N VAL A 64 -1.75 -10.82 -10.81
CA VAL A 64 -3.19 -10.82 -11.07
C VAL A 64 -3.96 -11.29 -9.83
N SER A 65 -3.49 -12.35 -9.17
CA SER A 65 -4.11 -12.87 -7.94
C SER A 65 -4.13 -11.84 -6.81
N GLU A 66 -3.01 -11.17 -6.56
CA GLU A 66 -2.92 -10.11 -5.55
C GLU A 66 -3.71 -8.86 -5.96
N GLY A 67 -3.58 -8.45 -7.21
CA GLY A 67 -4.24 -7.25 -7.73
C GLY A 67 -5.75 -7.33 -7.78
N LEU A 68 -6.32 -8.53 -7.92
CA LEU A 68 -7.78 -8.75 -7.89
C LEU A 68 -8.37 -8.79 -6.49
N GLN A 69 -7.55 -8.93 -5.45
CA GLN A 69 -8.03 -8.82 -4.08
C GLN A 69 -8.54 -7.39 -3.80
N PRO A 70 -9.49 -7.24 -2.87
CA PRO A 70 -9.92 -5.91 -2.43
C PRO A 70 -8.74 -5.06 -2.01
N ALA A 71 -8.68 -3.81 -2.46
CA ALA A 71 -7.68 -2.87 -1.97
C ALA A 71 -7.77 -2.76 -0.44
N GLU A 72 -6.64 -2.82 0.25
CA GLU A 72 -6.61 -2.84 1.70
C GLU A 72 -5.50 -1.93 2.24
N LEU A 73 -5.76 -1.28 3.37
CA LEU A 73 -4.79 -0.39 4.00
C LEU A 73 -5.02 -0.30 5.51
N GLY A 74 -3.95 -0.10 6.27
CA GLY A 74 -4.03 0.27 7.68
C GLY A 74 -4.77 1.58 7.84
N TRP A 75 -5.73 1.65 8.79
CA TRP A 75 -6.62 2.78 8.95
C TRP A 75 -6.32 3.58 10.21
N GLY A 76 -5.83 4.79 10.02
CA GLY A 76 -5.38 5.67 11.10
C GLY A 76 -6.52 6.29 11.91
N THR A 77 -6.22 6.63 13.16
CA THR A 77 -7.19 7.27 14.06
C THR A 77 -7.49 8.73 13.71
N HIS A 78 -6.68 9.35 12.88
CA HIS A 78 -6.90 10.71 12.37
C HIS A 78 -7.85 10.77 11.17
N GLU A 79 -8.20 9.61 10.61
CA GLU A 79 -9.11 9.51 9.47
C GLU A 79 -10.56 9.75 9.96
N THR A 80 -11.12 10.87 9.56
CA THR A 80 -12.45 11.30 9.99
C THR A 80 -13.57 10.90 9.04
N TRP A 81 -13.20 10.41 7.84
CA TRP A 81 -14.14 10.04 6.79
C TRP A 81 -13.84 8.66 6.23
N MET A 82 -14.82 7.77 6.28
CA MET A 82 -14.75 6.43 5.68
C MET A 82 -15.21 6.49 4.21
N PRO A 83 -14.42 5.99 3.24
CA PRO A 83 -14.88 5.84 1.87
C PRO A 83 -16.21 5.07 1.81
N SER A 84 -17.12 5.46 0.94
CA SER A 84 -18.45 4.83 0.82
C SER A 84 -18.39 3.35 0.50
N ASN A 85 -17.36 2.91 -0.23
CA ASN A 85 -17.04 1.52 -0.53
C ASN A 85 -16.07 0.87 0.48
N GLY A 86 -15.66 1.60 1.54
CA GLY A 86 -14.79 1.09 2.60
C GLY A 86 -15.55 0.19 3.58
N ARG A 87 -14.89 -0.86 4.06
CA ARG A 87 -15.41 -1.79 5.05
C ARG A 87 -14.34 -2.12 6.08
N ARG A 88 -14.75 -2.43 7.29
CA ARG A 88 -13.88 -2.91 8.37
C ARG A 88 -13.96 -4.43 8.48
N HIS A 89 -12.83 -5.05 8.81
CA HIS A 89 -12.84 -6.46 9.19
C HIS A 89 -13.56 -6.66 10.52
N GLU A 90 -14.29 -7.75 10.64
CA GLU A 90 -14.99 -8.14 11.88
C GLU A 90 -14.05 -8.85 12.85
N THR A 91 -13.01 -9.47 12.35
CA THR A 91 -12.04 -10.27 13.11
C THR A 91 -10.60 -9.77 12.90
N GLY A 92 -9.63 -10.41 13.53
CA GLY A 92 -8.21 -10.07 13.44
C GLY A 92 -7.84 -8.83 14.26
N CYS A 93 -6.75 -8.18 13.89
CA CYS A 93 -6.21 -7.02 14.63
C CYS A 93 -7.06 -5.75 14.47
N GLN A 94 -8.01 -5.74 13.55
CA GLN A 94 -8.91 -4.60 13.26
C GLN A 94 -8.18 -3.29 12.94
N ALA A 95 -6.93 -3.38 12.45
CA ALA A 95 -6.10 -2.23 12.16
C ALA A 95 -6.30 -1.69 10.74
N ALA A 96 -7.04 -2.37 9.89
CA ALA A 96 -7.21 -2.05 8.49
C ALA A 96 -8.68 -1.85 8.09
N ILE A 97 -8.85 -1.25 6.93
CA ILE A 97 -10.07 -1.30 6.13
C ILE A 97 -9.76 -1.91 4.77
N TYR A 98 -10.77 -2.45 4.13
CA TYR A 98 -10.70 -2.83 2.73
C TYR A 98 -11.75 -2.08 1.90
N LEU A 99 -11.45 -1.88 0.62
CA LEU A 99 -12.36 -1.24 -0.33
C LEU A 99 -13.05 -2.32 -1.17
N MET A 100 -14.33 -2.13 -1.48
CA MET A 100 -15.12 -3.04 -2.30
C MET A 100 -14.76 -2.93 -3.80
N GLN A 101 -13.44 -2.91 -4.08
CA GLN A 101 -12.90 -2.88 -5.44
C GLN A 101 -11.47 -3.46 -5.45
N PRO A 102 -11.01 -4.03 -6.58
CA PRO A 102 -9.67 -4.59 -6.70
C PRO A 102 -8.57 -3.56 -6.45
N GLY A 103 -7.49 -3.99 -5.81
CA GLY A 103 -6.30 -3.16 -5.58
C GLY A 103 -5.69 -2.66 -6.88
N ALA A 104 -5.58 -3.52 -7.89
CA ALA A 104 -5.06 -3.16 -9.21
C ALA A 104 -5.97 -2.22 -10.02
N ASN A 105 -7.17 -1.91 -9.53
CA ASN A 105 -8.07 -0.88 -10.08
C ASN A 105 -8.28 0.30 -9.10
N THR A 106 -7.51 0.38 -8.04
CA THR A 106 -7.57 1.44 -7.03
C THR A 106 -6.29 2.27 -7.09
N ARG A 107 -6.42 3.55 -7.42
CA ARG A 107 -5.28 4.48 -7.45
C ARG A 107 -5.06 5.11 -6.09
N VAL A 108 -3.79 5.22 -5.72
CA VAL A 108 -3.37 5.92 -4.52
C VAL A 108 -2.19 6.85 -4.84
N ARG A 109 -2.23 8.05 -4.27
CA ARG A 109 -1.10 8.98 -4.39
C ARG A 109 -0.01 8.56 -3.42
N SER A 110 1.21 8.50 -3.93
CA SER A 110 2.40 8.16 -3.18
C SER A 110 3.60 8.99 -3.66
N TRP A 111 4.77 8.67 -3.17
CA TRP A 111 6.01 9.36 -3.50
C TRP A 111 7.18 8.38 -3.52
N CYS A 112 8.06 8.53 -4.50
CA CYS A 112 9.36 7.86 -4.56
C CYS A 112 10.46 8.89 -4.77
N PRO A 113 11.71 8.62 -4.33
CA PRO A 113 12.79 9.60 -4.38
C PRO A 113 13.06 10.16 -5.79
N THR A 114 13.14 9.32 -6.80
CA THR A 114 13.50 9.74 -8.16
C THR A 114 12.34 10.40 -8.91
N PRO A 115 11.14 9.76 -9.02
CA PRO A 115 10.02 10.36 -9.75
C PRO A 115 9.26 11.42 -8.94
N GLY A 116 9.49 11.51 -7.63
CA GLY A 116 8.72 12.37 -6.75
C GLY A 116 7.31 11.86 -6.51
N ALA A 117 6.32 12.76 -6.51
CA ALA A 117 4.91 12.40 -6.34
C ALA A 117 4.41 11.63 -7.56
N GLN A 118 3.73 10.52 -7.28
CA GLN A 118 3.18 9.62 -8.32
C GLN A 118 1.89 8.96 -7.85
N TYR A 119 1.16 8.36 -8.79
CA TYR A 119 0.04 7.49 -8.49
C TYR A 119 0.46 6.03 -8.69
N GLY A 120 0.30 5.23 -7.65
CA GLY A 120 0.42 3.77 -7.71
C GLY A 120 -0.94 3.11 -7.61
N PHE A 121 -0.91 1.79 -7.59
CA PHE A 121 -2.08 0.95 -7.29
C PHE A 121 -2.05 0.56 -5.81
N LEU A 122 -3.21 0.63 -5.16
CA LEU A 122 -3.37 0.21 -3.77
C LEU A 122 -3.57 -1.31 -3.70
N VAL A 123 -2.51 -2.03 -4.00
CA VAL A 123 -2.51 -3.49 -3.92
C VAL A 123 -2.48 -3.92 -2.46
N THR A 124 -3.18 -5.00 -2.14
CA THR A 124 -3.18 -5.56 -0.78
C THR A 124 -1.81 -6.12 -0.44
N HIS A 125 -1.25 -5.62 0.65
CA HIS A 125 0.02 -6.09 1.21
C HIS A 125 -0.06 -6.17 2.73
N ASN A 126 0.37 -7.28 3.30
CA ASN A 126 0.31 -7.54 4.74
C ASN A 126 1.03 -6.47 5.56
N GLU A 127 2.07 -5.85 5.02
CA GLU A 127 2.83 -4.79 5.67
C GLU A 127 1.98 -3.58 6.00
N SER A 128 1.00 -3.25 5.16
CA SER A 128 0.09 -2.13 5.43
C SER A 128 -0.69 -2.35 6.71
N ILE A 129 -1.09 -3.59 6.97
CA ILE A 129 -1.86 -3.98 8.14
C ILE A 129 -0.95 -4.13 9.36
N SER A 130 0.12 -4.91 9.22
CA SER A 130 1.02 -5.25 10.34
C SER A 130 1.76 -4.03 10.87
N ILE A 131 2.16 -3.09 10.01
CA ILE A 131 2.80 -1.85 10.42
C ILE A 131 1.80 -0.94 11.14
N ALA A 132 0.60 -0.77 10.61
CA ALA A 132 -0.45 0.01 11.27
C ALA A 132 -0.81 -0.59 12.64
N ASP A 133 -0.94 -1.92 12.72
CA ASP A 133 -1.18 -2.62 13.96
C ASP A 133 -0.01 -2.46 14.93
N TYR A 134 1.23 -2.66 14.49
CA TYR A 134 2.43 -2.55 15.31
C TYR A 134 2.54 -1.19 16.01
N PHE A 135 2.23 -0.11 15.30
CA PHE A 135 2.30 1.25 15.84
C PHE A 135 0.98 1.72 16.47
N THR A 136 0.10 0.81 16.85
CA THR A 136 -1.15 1.14 17.54
C THR A 136 -0.91 1.31 19.04
N VAL A 137 -1.42 2.41 19.63
CA VAL A 137 -1.50 2.63 21.07
C VAL A 137 -2.93 2.36 21.52
N GLY A 138 -3.11 1.34 22.33
CA GLY A 138 -4.42 0.80 22.71
C GLY A 138 -4.82 -0.40 21.87
N GLU A 139 -6.08 -0.80 21.94
CA GLU A 139 -6.58 -2.04 21.34
C GLU A 139 -7.88 -1.82 20.56
N GLY A 140 -8.19 -2.78 19.68
CA GLY A 140 -9.45 -2.90 18.99
C GLY A 140 -9.72 -1.81 17.95
N ARG A 141 -11.00 -1.51 17.74
CA ARG A 141 -11.48 -0.64 16.66
C ARG A 141 -11.24 0.86 16.91
N ASN A 142 -11.14 1.26 18.16
CA ASN A 142 -11.00 2.67 18.56
C ASN A 142 -9.79 2.86 19.49
N PRO A 143 -8.57 2.59 19.00
CA PRO A 143 -7.37 2.81 19.81
C PRO A 143 -7.14 4.31 20.02
N LYS A 144 -6.24 4.65 20.95
CA LYS A 144 -5.84 6.03 21.20
C LYS A 144 -5.08 6.65 20.02
N TYR A 145 -4.31 5.82 19.34
CA TYR A 145 -3.51 6.22 18.18
C TYR A 145 -3.24 5.02 17.27
N ARG A 146 -3.30 5.28 15.98
CA ARG A 146 -2.83 4.39 14.91
C ARG A 146 -2.49 5.25 13.69
N PRO A 147 -1.36 5.05 13.01
CA PRO A 147 -1.11 5.70 11.72
C PRO A 147 -1.90 5.02 10.60
N THR A 148 -2.25 5.75 9.55
CA THR A 148 -2.63 5.15 8.27
C THR A 148 -1.39 4.57 7.63
N CYS A 149 -1.46 3.34 7.11
CA CYS A 149 -0.37 2.72 6.38
C CYS A 149 -0.90 2.13 5.08
N HIS A 150 -0.27 2.44 3.95
CA HIS A 150 -0.66 1.85 2.68
C HIS A 150 0.56 1.48 1.82
N TYR A 151 0.36 0.47 0.98
CA TYR A 151 1.29 0.04 -0.03
C TYR A 151 0.84 0.57 -1.39
N ALA A 152 1.72 1.30 -2.06
CA ALA A 152 1.49 1.86 -3.37
C ALA A 152 2.45 1.22 -4.38
N TYR A 153 1.94 0.34 -5.22
CA TYR A 153 2.70 -0.33 -6.26
C TYR A 153 2.57 0.40 -7.59
N HIS A 154 3.70 0.73 -8.18
CA HIS A 154 3.76 1.28 -9.53
C HIS A 154 4.49 0.27 -10.44
N PRO A 155 3.75 -0.61 -11.14
CA PRO A 155 4.36 -1.58 -12.03
C PRO A 155 5.04 -0.93 -13.23
N ALA A 156 5.86 -1.69 -13.95
CA ALA A 156 6.44 -1.25 -15.20
C ALA A 156 5.36 -0.82 -16.22
N ASN A 157 5.71 0.08 -17.14
CA ASN A 157 4.72 0.68 -18.05
C ASN A 157 3.92 -0.36 -18.85
N ASP A 158 4.56 -1.43 -19.32
CA ASP A 158 3.88 -2.48 -20.08
C ASP A 158 2.93 -3.30 -19.20
N ALA A 159 3.24 -3.46 -17.92
CA ALA A 159 2.33 -4.06 -16.95
C ALA A 159 1.13 -3.13 -16.67
N VAL A 160 1.34 -1.81 -16.62
CA VAL A 160 0.23 -0.83 -16.52
C VAL A 160 -0.68 -0.92 -17.75
N LEU A 161 -0.13 -1.06 -18.95
CA LEU A 161 -0.93 -1.28 -20.17
C LEU A 161 -1.72 -2.59 -20.08
N SER A 162 -1.12 -3.66 -19.57
CA SER A 162 -1.79 -4.95 -19.36
C SER A 162 -2.98 -4.82 -18.39
N LEU A 163 -2.81 -4.05 -17.30
CA LEU A 163 -3.92 -3.76 -16.37
C LEU A 163 -5.03 -2.95 -17.05
N HIS A 164 -4.68 -1.96 -17.87
CA HIS A 164 -5.68 -1.18 -18.61
C HIS A 164 -6.47 -2.04 -19.60
N GLU A 165 -5.83 -2.98 -20.27
CA GLU A 165 -6.53 -3.95 -21.12
C GLU A 165 -7.43 -4.87 -20.28
N MET A 166 -6.94 -5.39 -19.16
CA MET A 166 -7.70 -6.30 -18.29
C MET A 166 -8.94 -5.65 -17.68
N PHE A 167 -8.86 -4.39 -17.27
CA PHE A 167 -9.98 -3.64 -16.69
C PHE A 167 -10.73 -2.77 -17.70
N GLY A 168 -10.32 -2.76 -18.96
CA GLY A 168 -10.97 -2.01 -20.04
C GLY A 168 -12.35 -2.55 -20.41
N ALA A 169 -13.11 -1.74 -21.16
CA ALA A 169 -14.50 -2.05 -21.54
C ALA A 169 -14.68 -3.33 -22.36
N ALA A 170 -13.61 -3.86 -22.96
CA ALA A 170 -13.65 -5.07 -23.78
C ALA A 170 -13.55 -6.40 -22.99
N GLY A 171 -13.26 -6.35 -21.70
CA GLY A 171 -13.10 -7.55 -20.86
C GLY A 171 -12.05 -8.51 -21.42
N VAL A 172 -10.88 -8.01 -21.74
CA VAL A 172 -9.85 -8.74 -22.47
C VAL A 172 -9.43 -10.00 -21.73
N LYS A 173 -9.60 -11.17 -22.36
CA LYS A 173 -8.94 -12.39 -21.94
C LYS A 173 -7.50 -12.37 -22.44
N GLN A 174 -6.57 -12.24 -21.54
CA GLN A 174 -5.15 -12.27 -21.88
C GLN A 174 -4.75 -13.66 -22.39
N ALA A 175 -4.21 -13.74 -23.60
CA ALA A 175 -3.92 -15.02 -24.28
C ALA A 175 -2.67 -15.73 -23.72
N ALA A 176 -1.73 -14.99 -23.19
CA ALA A 176 -0.48 -15.52 -22.64
C ALA A 176 0.09 -14.61 -21.56
N ASN A 177 0.89 -15.20 -20.70
CA ASN A 177 1.62 -14.48 -19.66
C ASN A 177 3.09 -14.35 -20.07
N HIS A 178 3.66 -13.19 -19.84
CA HIS A 178 5.06 -12.92 -20.12
C HIS A 178 5.70 -12.11 -18.98
N ILE A 179 6.87 -12.54 -18.56
CA ILE A 179 7.65 -11.80 -17.56
C ILE A 179 8.63 -10.90 -18.29
N LEU A 180 8.71 -9.65 -17.89
CA LEU A 180 9.70 -8.69 -18.38
C LEU A 180 11.04 -8.87 -17.67
N ASP A 181 12.13 -8.86 -18.43
CA ASP A 181 13.50 -8.93 -17.92
C ASP A 181 13.97 -7.59 -17.34
#